data_7d8738939ad0c0cfea61380a08c488c5
#
_entry.id   7d8738939ad0c0cfea61380a08c488c5
#
_cell.length_a   1.000
_cell.length_b   1.000
_cell.length_c   1.000
_cell.angle_alpha   90.00
_cell.angle_beta   90.00
_cell.angle_gamma   90.00
#
_symmetry.space_group_name_H-M   'P 1'
#
loop_
_entity.id
_entity.type
_entity.pdbx_description
1 polymer ?
#
loop_
_entity_poly.entity_id
_entity_poly.type
_entity_poly.pdbx_seq_one_letter_code
_entity_poly.pdbx_strand_id
1 'polypeptide(L)'
;MLAANRPFMQYGKGKDLHASIGTSFSARSIMSEHSSMGDGAQNSPRNGRVFFSFSHDEDRPRAEVIYERWGERHPDGVPGFVDSRISNEARAGSEEDVKRAIRAGVDQATVTCVLIGAHTWQDRWVRYEIARSVERGNGLFAVRISGIADPSTHQKTAAGWNPLAYVGVGKLKGGDYLLYENMNGQWIRYQDHALALAKPPYLPDMSIGYVQPLSVGLLEYDYVEQNGSENLAAWIAQAAEKAGK
;
A
#
# COMPACT_ATOMS: atom_id res chain seq x y z
N MET A 1 41.01 -8.62 -7.42
CA MET A 1 41.30 -7.40 -8.20
C MET A 1 40.19 -6.41 -7.89
N LEU A 2 40.52 -5.56 -7.00
CA LEU A 2 40.48 -4.09 -6.95
C LEU A 2 39.10 -3.44 -7.12
N ALA A 3 38.60 -2.98 -5.98
CA ALA A 3 37.53 -2.02 -5.78
C ALA A 3 37.86 -0.66 -6.44
N ALA A 4 36.88 0.04 -6.91
CA ALA A 4 36.94 1.47 -7.21
C ALA A 4 35.87 2.24 -6.45
N ASN A 5 36.30 2.85 -5.35
CA ASN A 5 35.66 3.96 -4.64
C ASN A 5 35.50 5.17 -5.58
N ARG A 6 34.34 5.82 -5.58
CA ARG A 6 34.20 7.20 -6.04
C ARG A 6 33.51 8.05 -4.97
N PRO A 7 33.98 9.29 -4.76
CA PRO A 7 33.63 10.10 -3.61
C PRO A 7 32.36 10.97 -3.83
N PHE A 8 31.75 11.28 -2.72
CA PHE A 8 30.69 12.25 -2.48
C PHE A 8 31.05 13.65 -2.96
N MET A 9 30.19 14.28 -3.77
CA MET A 9 30.24 15.72 -4.03
C MET A 9 29.32 16.45 -3.06
N GLN A 10 29.93 17.36 -2.28
CA GLN A 10 29.26 18.39 -1.50
C GLN A 10 28.77 19.49 -2.44
N TYR A 11 27.51 19.90 -2.30
CA TYR A 11 27.02 21.16 -2.86
C TYR A 11 26.84 22.19 -1.76
N GLY A 12 27.43 23.35 -2.04
CA GLY A 12 27.57 24.48 -1.15
C GLY A 12 26.32 25.33 -0.98
N LYS A 13 26.35 26.09 0.11
CA LYS A 13 25.41 27.11 0.54
C LYS A 13 25.35 28.30 -0.41
N GLY A 14 24.16 28.82 -0.67
CA GLY A 14 23.91 30.11 -1.33
C GLY A 14 22.68 30.80 -0.78
N LYS A 15 22.90 31.71 0.06
CA LYS A 15 22.45 33.07 0.41
C LYS A 15 21.00 33.51 0.09
N ASP A 16 20.45 34.10 1.13
CA ASP A 16 19.28 34.94 1.32
C ASP A 16 18.97 35.96 0.21
N LEU A 17 17.67 36.16 -0.02
CA LEU A 17 17.15 37.48 -0.45
C LEU A 17 15.71 37.68 0.06
N HIS A 18 15.57 38.66 0.95
CA HIS A 18 14.31 39.28 1.42
C HIS A 18 13.57 39.96 0.27
N ALA A 19 12.24 39.83 0.23
CA ALA A 19 11.37 40.88 -0.24
C ALA A 19 9.97 40.74 0.42
N SER A 20 9.67 41.74 1.24
CA SER A 20 8.40 42.02 1.90
C SER A 20 7.49 42.77 0.92
N ILE A 21 6.22 42.37 0.78
CA ILE A 21 5.14 43.27 0.41
C ILE A 21 3.87 42.80 1.16
N GLY A 22 3.38 43.66 2.06
CA GLY A 22 2.12 43.48 2.72
C GLY A 22 0.95 44.00 1.89
N THR A 23 -0.20 43.34 2.05
CA THR A 23 -1.51 44.00 1.86
C THR A 23 -2.50 43.39 2.84
N SER A 24 -2.97 44.25 3.73
CA SER A 24 -4.08 44.07 4.66
C SER A 24 -5.40 44.00 3.91
N PHE A 25 -6.24 43.01 4.24
CA PHE A 25 -7.69 43.15 4.03
C PHE A 25 -8.47 42.81 5.29
N SER A 26 -9.36 43.76 5.58
CA SER A 26 -10.18 43.97 6.74
C SER A 26 -11.18 42.86 7.04
N ALA A 27 -11.32 42.58 8.32
CA ALA A 27 -12.40 41.78 8.88
C ALA A 27 -13.77 42.43 8.66
N ARG A 28 -14.76 41.64 8.24
CA ARG A 28 -16.18 41.91 8.52
C ARG A 28 -16.80 40.68 9.16
N SER A 29 -17.14 40.90 10.41
CA SER A 29 -18.02 40.10 11.25
C SER A 29 -19.38 39.95 10.61
N ILE A 30 -19.87 38.71 10.48
CA ILE A 30 -21.32 38.43 10.46
C ILE A 30 -21.54 37.29 11.43
N MET A 31 -22.08 37.66 12.59
CA MET A 31 -22.76 36.71 13.48
C MET A 31 -24.11 36.36 12.86
N SER A 32 -24.45 35.12 12.76
CA SER A 32 -25.78 34.65 13.14
C SER A 32 -25.87 33.10 13.01
N GLU A 33 -26.42 32.60 14.09
CA GLU A 33 -27.30 31.42 14.25
C GLU A 33 -26.66 30.06 14.49
N HIS A 34 -26.75 29.73 15.77
CA HIS A 34 -26.74 28.37 16.29
C HIS A 34 -27.79 27.51 15.59
N SER A 35 -27.32 26.48 14.91
CA SER A 35 -28.08 25.27 14.74
C SER A 35 -27.21 24.13 15.21
N SER A 36 -27.58 23.62 16.37
CA SER A 36 -27.16 22.34 16.90
C SER A 36 -27.50 21.27 15.88
N MET A 37 -26.51 20.85 15.11
CA MET A 37 -26.58 19.61 14.35
C MET A 37 -25.59 18.64 14.96
N GLY A 38 -26.18 17.55 15.45
CA GLY A 38 -25.54 16.47 16.15
C GLY A 38 -24.30 15.94 15.46
N ASP A 39 -23.39 15.61 16.29
CA ASP A 39 -22.19 14.85 16.06
C ASP A 39 -22.55 13.44 15.54
N GLY A 40 -23.00 13.41 14.29
CA GLY A 40 -23.18 12.20 13.50
C GLY A 40 -21.88 11.95 12.75
N ALA A 41 -20.82 11.56 13.44
CA ALA A 41 -19.75 10.80 12.81
C ALA A 41 -20.41 9.56 12.21
N GLN A 42 -20.78 9.65 10.95
CA GLN A 42 -21.29 8.56 10.16
C GLN A 42 -20.22 7.48 10.15
N ASN A 43 -20.40 6.54 11.04
CA ASN A 43 -19.70 5.27 11.09
C ASN A 43 -20.22 4.45 9.89
N SER A 44 -19.89 4.92 8.69
CA SER A 44 -20.09 4.14 7.46
C SER A 44 -19.31 2.85 7.65
N PRO A 45 -19.94 1.68 7.48
CA PRO A 45 -19.27 0.41 7.66
C PRO A 45 -18.02 0.42 6.78
N ARG A 46 -16.87 0.10 7.37
CA ARG A 46 -15.58 -0.02 6.67
C ARG A 46 -15.58 -1.18 5.66
N ASN A 47 -16.73 -1.82 5.47
CA ASN A 47 -16.89 -2.97 4.61
C ASN A 47 -16.61 -2.60 3.15
N GLY A 48 -15.50 -3.15 2.63
CA GLY A 48 -15.18 -3.12 1.21
C GLY A 48 -14.14 -2.09 0.76
N ARG A 49 -13.52 -1.31 1.66
CA ARG A 49 -12.45 -0.38 1.23
C ARG A 49 -11.19 -1.15 0.87
N VAL A 50 -10.70 -0.95 -0.36
CA VAL A 50 -9.47 -1.58 -0.87
C VAL A 50 -8.34 -0.55 -1.01
N PHE A 51 -7.16 -0.92 -0.54
CA PHE A 51 -5.91 -0.23 -0.81
C PHE A 51 -5.14 -1.00 -1.88
N PHE A 52 -4.73 -0.34 -2.96
CA PHE A 52 -3.90 -0.98 -3.99
C PHE A 52 -2.43 -0.65 -3.75
N SER A 53 -1.63 -1.68 -3.53
CA SER A 53 -0.19 -1.61 -3.34
C SER A 53 0.52 -1.99 -4.63
N PHE A 54 1.38 -1.13 -5.17
CA PHE A 54 2.12 -1.37 -6.41
C PHE A 54 3.38 -0.50 -6.51
N SER A 55 4.34 -0.88 -7.35
CA SER A 55 5.50 -0.05 -7.64
C SER A 55 5.08 1.15 -8.49
N HIS A 56 5.10 2.33 -7.87
CA HIS A 56 4.52 3.54 -8.43
C HIS A 56 5.22 3.99 -9.71
N ASP A 57 6.53 3.79 -9.81
CA ASP A 57 7.32 4.28 -10.94
C ASP A 57 7.10 3.42 -12.19
N GLU A 58 6.86 2.11 -12.02
CA GLU A 58 6.74 1.18 -13.14
C GLU A 58 5.31 0.73 -13.44
N ASP A 59 4.51 0.52 -12.38
CA ASP A 59 3.22 -0.15 -12.50
C ASP A 59 2.04 0.82 -12.60
N ARG A 60 2.27 2.12 -12.34
CA ARG A 60 1.24 3.16 -12.33
C ARG A 60 0.35 3.16 -13.57
N PRO A 61 0.87 3.13 -14.82
CA PRO A 61 -0.01 3.17 -15.99
C PRO A 61 -0.98 1.99 -16.05
N ARG A 62 -0.54 0.80 -15.59
CA ARG A 62 -1.38 -0.40 -15.54
C ARG A 62 -2.36 -0.38 -14.38
N ALA A 63 -1.95 0.16 -13.24
CA ALA A 63 -2.84 0.37 -12.10
C ALA A 63 -3.97 1.36 -12.46
N GLU A 64 -3.67 2.44 -13.18
CA GLU A 64 -4.67 3.40 -13.67
C GLU A 64 -5.72 2.74 -14.55
N VAL A 65 -5.38 1.78 -15.41
CA VAL A 65 -6.35 0.99 -16.18
C VAL A 65 -7.33 0.24 -15.27
N ILE A 66 -6.83 -0.31 -14.16
CA ILE A 66 -7.70 -0.99 -13.17
C ILE A 66 -8.63 0.03 -12.50
N TYR A 67 -8.10 1.18 -12.12
CA TYR A 67 -8.86 2.27 -11.50
C TYR A 67 -10.00 2.77 -12.39
N GLU A 68 -9.70 3.06 -13.63
CA GLU A 68 -10.70 3.54 -14.60
C GLU A 68 -11.82 2.53 -14.78
N ARG A 69 -11.49 1.27 -15.04
CA ARG A 69 -12.48 0.20 -15.21
C ARG A 69 -13.30 -0.07 -13.95
N TRP A 70 -12.70 0.07 -12.79
CA TRP A 70 -13.41 -0.02 -11.52
C TRP A 70 -14.41 1.13 -11.36
N GLY A 71 -13.98 2.37 -11.64
CA GLY A 71 -14.84 3.56 -11.59
C GLY A 71 -16.02 3.49 -12.57
N GLU A 72 -15.81 3.01 -13.78
CA GLU A 72 -16.88 2.81 -14.77
C GLU A 72 -17.98 1.87 -14.28
N ARG A 73 -17.63 0.83 -13.52
CA ARG A 73 -18.57 -0.15 -12.97
C ARG A 73 -19.26 0.28 -11.68
N HIS A 74 -18.74 1.29 -11.03
CA HIS A 74 -19.23 1.81 -9.75
C HIS A 74 -19.43 3.33 -9.82
N PRO A 75 -20.32 3.83 -10.69
CA PRO A 75 -20.48 5.28 -10.95
C PRO A 75 -20.97 6.08 -9.75
N ASP A 76 -21.61 5.45 -8.77
CA ASP A 76 -22.13 6.10 -7.55
C ASP A 76 -21.04 6.46 -6.53
N GLY A 77 -19.80 6.48 -6.96
CA GLY A 77 -18.65 6.67 -6.09
C GLY A 77 -18.34 5.40 -5.31
N VAL A 78 -17.15 4.87 -5.50
CA VAL A 78 -16.78 3.62 -4.85
C VAL A 78 -16.62 3.88 -3.35
N PRO A 79 -17.55 3.43 -2.49
CA PRO A 79 -17.22 3.30 -1.08
C PRO A 79 -16.16 2.20 -1.03
N GLY A 80 -14.88 2.54 -0.97
CA GLY A 80 -13.90 1.50 -0.83
C GLY A 80 -12.58 1.71 -1.49
N PHE A 81 -12.43 2.73 -2.30
CA PHE A 81 -11.14 3.03 -2.90
C PHE A 81 -10.36 3.97 -1.97
N VAL A 82 -9.27 3.48 -1.42
CA VAL A 82 -8.28 4.35 -0.77
C VAL A 82 -7.24 4.68 -1.82
N ASP A 83 -7.11 5.96 -2.13
CA ASP A 83 -6.10 6.42 -3.07
C ASP A 83 -4.71 6.10 -2.52
N SER A 84 -4.09 5.08 -3.07
CA SER A 84 -2.71 4.71 -2.75
C SER A 84 -1.69 5.63 -3.41
N ARG A 85 -2.16 6.61 -4.22
CA ARG A 85 -1.29 7.60 -4.81
C ARG A 85 -0.74 8.49 -3.70
N ILE A 86 0.39 8.06 -3.13
CA ILE A 86 1.20 8.94 -2.29
C ILE A 86 1.50 10.15 -3.14
N SER A 87 1.09 11.33 -2.69
CA SER A 87 1.31 12.56 -3.45
C SER A 87 2.80 12.69 -3.81
N ASN A 88 3.09 13.27 -4.96
CA ASN A 88 4.49 13.52 -5.34
C ASN A 88 5.23 14.33 -4.27
N GLU A 89 4.51 15.17 -3.52
CA GLU A 89 5.02 15.95 -2.40
C GLU A 89 5.44 15.05 -1.22
N ALA A 90 4.65 14.05 -0.87
CA ALA A 90 5.01 13.10 0.18
C ALA A 90 6.21 12.23 -0.24
N ARG A 91 6.31 11.86 -1.53
CA ARG A 91 7.46 11.13 -2.08
C ARG A 91 8.73 11.99 -2.16
N ALA A 92 8.60 13.29 -2.38
CA ALA A 92 9.71 14.25 -2.35
C ALA A 92 10.12 14.64 -0.92
N GLY A 93 9.30 14.28 0.07
CA GLY A 93 9.52 14.52 1.48
C GLY A 93 10.51 13.56 2.14
N SER A 94 10.50 13.54 3.45
CA SER A 94 11.29 12.59 4.23
C SER A 94 10.71 11.17 4.15
N GLU A 95 11.53 10.17 4.47
CA GLU A 95 11.07 8.78 4.59
C GLU A 95 9.86 8.64 5.55
N GLU A 96 9.83 9.43 6.62
CA GLU A 96 8.73 9.43 7.57
C GLU A 96 7.44 10.05 6.99
N ASP A 97 7.54 10.99 6.07
CA ASP A 97 6.36 11.54 5.36
C ASP A 97 5.73 10.47 4.45
N VAL A 98 6.57 9.70 3.74
CA VAL A 98 6.10 8.55 2.95
C VAL A 98 5.43 7.51 3.84
N LYS A 99 6.07 7.11 4.94
CA LYS A 99 5.50 6.15 5.91
C LYS A 99 4.17 6.63 6.49
N ARG A 100 4.05 7.93 6.79
CA ARG A 100 2.82 8.54 7.30
C ARG A 100 1.70 8.45 6.26
N ALA A 101 1.98 8.77 5.00
CA ALA A 101 1.01 8.69 3.91
C ALA A 101 0.53 7.25 3.69
N ILE A 102 1.46 6.28 3.67
CA ILE A 102 1.13 4.85 3.55
C ILE A 102 0.23 4.42 4.72
N ARG A 103 0.62 4.73 5.96
CA ARG A 103 -0.19 4.39 7.14
C ARG A 103 -1.60 4.95 7.04
N ALA A 104 -1.74 6.21 6.65
CA ALA A 104 -3.04 6.85 6.49
C ALA A 104 -3.92 6.12 5.46
N GLY A 105 -3.34 5.69 4.33
CA GLY A 105 -4.05 4.94 3.31
C GLY A 105 -4.46 3.53 3.78
N VAL A 106 -3.51 2.75 4.27
CA VAL A 106 -3.74 1.36 4.72
C VAL A 106 -4.72 1.31 5.89
N ASP A 107 -4.65 2.27 6.83
CA ASP A 107 -5.52 2.32 8.01
C ASP A 107 -7.00 2.59 7.67
N GLN A 108 -7.28 3.18 6.52
CA GLN A 108 -8.63 3.41 6.03
C GLN A 108 -9.22 2.20 5.27
N ALA A 109 -8.38 1.25 4.87
CA ALA A 109 -8.78 0.07 4.10
C ALA A 109 -9.10 -1.13 5.01
N THR A 110 -9.89 -2.06 4.48
CA THR A 110 -10.12 -3.39 5.07
C THR A 110 -9.38 -4.48 4.32
N VAL A 111 -9.03 -4.21 3.07
CA VAL A 111 -8.32 -5.13 2.17
C VAL A 111 -7.19 -4.39 1.47
N THR A 112 -6.07 -5.07 1.30
CA THR A 112 -4.97 -4.61 0.47
C THR A 112 -4.79 -5.56 -0.72
N CYS A 113 -4.90 -5.02 -1.92
CA CYS A 113 -4.63 -5.71 -3.18
C CYS A 113 -3.23 -5.34 -3.67
N VAL A 114 -2.35 -6.32 -3.76
CA VAL A 114 -0.98 -6.12 -4.27
C VAL A 114 -0.97 -6.35 -5.78
N LEU A 115 -0.73 -5.30 -6.56
CA LEU A 115 -0.63 -5.39 -8.02
C LEU A 115 0.81 -5.77 -8.41
N ILE A 116 0.97 -6.91 -9.08
CA ILE A 116 2.27 -7.49 -9.42
C ILE A 116 2.64 -7.14 -10.87
N GLY A 117 3.58 -6.21 -11.05
CA GLY A 117 4.30 -5.98 -12.31
C GLY A 117 5.63 -6.71 -12.36
N ALA A 118 6.57 -6.22 -13.17
CA ALA A 118 7.85 -6.90 -13.38
C ALA A 118 8.78 -6.86 -12.16
N HIS A 119 8.86 -5.72 -11.48
CA HIS A 119 9.82 -5.49 -10.40
C HIS A 119 9.16 -5.05 -9.07
N THR A 120 7.84 -5.15 -8.95
CA THR A 120 7.08 -4.78 -7.74
C THR A 120 7.63 -5.42 -6.47
N TRP A 121 8.14 -6.66 -6.57
CA TRP A 121 8.74 -7.40 -5.45
C TRP A 121 10.01 -6.75 -4.88
N GLN A 122 10.71 -5.90 -5.67
CA GLN A 122 11.91 -5.20 -5.26
C GLN A 122 11.58 -3.90 -4.52
N ASP A 123 10.38 -3.35 -4.70
CA ASP A 123 9.98 -2.09 -4.13
C ASP A 123 9.84 -2.20 -2.60
N ARG A 124 10.66 -1.42 -1.87
CA ARG A 124 10.62 -1.39 -0.40
C ARG A 124 9.31 -0.87 0.15
N TRP A 125 8.67 0.07 -0.56
CA TRP A 125 7.43 0.66 -0.12
C TRP A 125 6.26 -0.29 -0.24
N VAL A 126 6.23 -1.10 -1.29
CA VAL A 126 5.27 -2.20 -1.44
C VAL A 126 5.41 -3.20 -0.27
N ARG A 127 6.63 -3.56 0.12
CA ARG A 127 6.84 -4.43 1.29
C ARG A 127 6.38 -3.75 2.59
N TYR A 128 6.61 -2.44 2.73
CA TYR A 128 6.12 -1.67 3.88
C TYR A 128 4.59 -1.62 3.94
N GLU A 129 3.93 -1.41 2.81
CA GLU A 129 2.46 -1.42 2.67
C GLU A 129 1.88 -2.78 3.05
N ILE A 130 2.49 -3.87 2.57
CA ILE A 130 2.12 -5.25 2.93
C ILE A 130 2.27 -5.47 4.44
N ALA A 131 3.42 -5.13 5.02
CA ALA A 131 3.68 -5.30 6.43
C ALA A 131 2.69 -4.51 7.30
N ARG A 132 2.42 -3.24 6.93
CA ARG A 132 1.41 -2.42 7.60
C ARG A 132 0.02 -3.03 7.51
N SER A 133 -0.34 -3.60 6.37
CA SER A 133 -1.63 -4.27 6.16
C SER A 133 -1.80 -5.48 7.08
N VAL A 134 -0.73 -6.26 7.27
CA VAL A 134 -0.74 -7.39 8.23
C VAL A 134 -0.94 -6.89 9.67
N GLU A 135 -0.24 -5.84 10.10
CA GLU A 135 -0.42 -5.23 11.43
C GLU A 135 -1.87 -4.76 11.66
N ARG A 136 -2.51 -4.23 10.63
CA ARG A 136 -3.90 -3.75 10.68
C ARG A 136 -4.92 -4.89 10.63
N GLY A 137 -4.47 -6.11 10.33
CA GLY A 137 -5.35 -7.25 10.10
C GLY A 137 -6.22 -7.08 8.86
N ASN A 138 -5.74 -6.35 7.85
CA ASN A 138 -6.43 -6.24 6.57
C ASN A 138 -6.41 -7.59 5.84
N GLY A 139 -7.46 -7.85 5.04
CA GLY A 139 -7.41 -8.90 4.04
C GLY A 139 -6.31 -8.59 3.01
N LEU A 140 -5.63 -9.61 2.53
CA LEU A 140 -4.55 -9.48 1.56
C LEU A 140 -4.75 -10.47 0.41
N PHE A 141 -4.47 -10.03 -0.80
CA PHE A 141 -4.35 -10.87 -1.98
C PHE A 141 -3.48 -10.18 -3.02
N ALA A 142 -3.06 -10.90 -4.03
CA ALA A 142 -2.23 -10.35 -5.09
C ALA A 142 -2.89 -10.53 -6.46
N VAL A 143 -2.62 -9.58 -7.38
CA VAL A 143 -3.12 -9.61 -8.75
C VAL A 143 -1.99 -9.30 -9.71
N ARG A 144 -1.70 -10.21 -10.63
CA ARG A 144 -0.76 -9.99 -11.74
C ARG A 144 -1.34 -9.01 -12.73
N ILE A 145 -0.56 -7.97 -13.03
CA ILE A 145 -0.95 -6.92 -13.99
C ILE A 145 -0.02 -6.88 -15.20
N SER A 146 0.98 -7.75 -15.27
CA SER A 146 1.94 -7.82 -16.38
C SER A 146 1.29 -8.06 -17.74
N GLY A 147 0.14 -8.72 -17.78
CA GLY A 147 -0.68 -8.92 -18.98
C GLY A 147 -1.43 -7.68 -19.48
N ILE A 148 -1.59 -6.63 -18.64
CA ILE A 148 -2.18 -5.35 -19.05
C ILE A 148 -1.17 -4.60 -19.90
N ALA A 149 -1.57 -4.19 -21.11
CA ALA A 149 -0.75 -3.31 -21.93
C ALA A 149 -0.70 -1.90 -21.32
N ASP A 150 0.47 -1.30 -21.29
CA ASP A 150 0.64 0.11 -20.94
C ASP A 150 -0.12 0.98 -21.95
N PRO A 151 -1.00 1.89 -21.51
CA PRO A 151 -1.83 2.70 -22.43
C PRO A 151 -1.03 3.56 -23.41
N SER A 152 0.18 3.99 -23.02
CA SER A 152 1.01 4.87 -23.84
C SER A 152 1.88 4.11 -24.85
N THR A 153 2.44 2.99 -24.42
CA THR A 153 3.39 2.20 -25.24
C THR A 153 2.77 0.99 -25.91
N HIS A 154 1.57 0.59 -25.48
CA HIS A 154 0.88 -0.64 -25.88
C HIS A 154 1.67 -1.93 -25.60
N GLN A 155 2.68 -1.86 -24.71
CA GLN A 155 3.53 -2.98 -24.38
C GLN A 155 3.10 -3.65 -23.06
N LYS A 156 3.08 -4.96 -23.06
CA LYS A 156 3.03 -5.76 -21.83
C LYS A 156 4.39 -5.78 -21.17
N THR A 157 4.45 -6.18 -19.90
CA THR A 157 5.73 -6.36 -19.20
C THR A 157 5.97 -7.84 -18.86
N ALA A 158 7.18 -8.17 -18.45
CA ALA A 158 7.49 -9.51 -17.94
C ALA A 158 6.72 -9.77 -16.62
N ALA A 159 6.42 -11.04 -16.37
CA ALA A 159 5.84 -11.44 -15.09
C ALA A 159 6.90 -11.35 -13.97
N GLY A 160 6.57 -10.59 -12.92
CA GLY A 160 7.42 -10.46 -11.75
C GLY A 160 7.14 -11.50 -10.67
N TRP A 161 7.99 -11.51 -9.65
CA TRP A 161 7.76 -12.32 -8.45
C TRP A 161 6.67 -11.70 -7.57
N ASN A 162 5.94 -12.53 -6.84
CA ASN A 162 4.91 -12.07 -5.91
C ASN A 162 5.55 -11.42 -4.67
N PRO A 163 5.32 -10.11 -4.39
CA PRO A 163 5.86 -9.43 -3.21
C PRO A 163 5.47 -10.08 -1.87
N LEU A 164 4.32 -10.77 -1.82
CA LEU A 164 3.88 -11.50 -0.63
C LEU A 164 4.82 -12.66 -0.25
N ALA A 165 5.69 -13.10 -1.14
CA ALA A 165 6.74 -14.07 -0.85
C ALA A 165 7.95 -13.45 -0.12
N TYR A 166 8.05 -12.13 -0.11
CA TYR A 166 9.17 -11.38 0.50
C TYR A 166 8.84 -10.75 1.85
N VAL A 167 7.59 -10.84 2.30
CA VAL A 167 7.16 -10.51 3.66
C VAL A 167 6.64 -11.78 4.31
N GLY A 168 7.03 -12.02 5.54
CA GLY A 168 6.69 -13.25 6.27
C GLY A 168 6.40 -12.99 7.73
N VAL A 169 5.84 -14.00 8.37
CA VAL A 169 5.48 -13.98 9.80
C VAL A 169 6.19 -15.14 10.49
N GLY A 170 6.84 -14.86 11.61
CA GLY A 170 7.50 -15.85 12.44
C GLY A 170 6.88 -15.95 13.83
N LYS A 171 6.67 -17.18 14.31
CA LYS A 171 6.09 -17.46 15.64
C LYS A 171 7.16 -17.45 16.71
N LEU A 172 6.95 -16.71 17.79
CA LEU A 172 7.79 -16.66 18.97
C LEU A 172 7.44 -17.75 19.98
N LYS A 173 8.35 -18.03 20.93
CA LYS A 173 8.12 -18.99 22.03
C LYS A 173 6.93 -18.63 22.92
N GLY A 174 6.63 -17.32 23.06
CA GLY A 174 5.47 -16.82 23.84
C GLY A 174 4.12 -16.95 23.16
N GLY A 175 4.09 -17.39 21.90
CA GLY A 175 2.84 -17.50 21.13
C GLY A 175 2.56 -16.29 20.24
N ASP A 176 3.22 -15.17 20.47
CA ASP A 176 3.16 -13.98 19.62
C ASP A 176 3.86 -14.19 18.28
N TYR A 177 3.58 -13.29 17.34
CA TYR A 177 4.15 -13.33 16.00
C TYR A 177 4.87 -12.02 15.69
N LEU A 178 5.90 -12.08 14.86
CA LEU A 178 6.63 -10.93 14.36
C LEU A 178 6.68 -10.94 12.84
N LEU A 179 6.80 -9.74 12.26
CA LEU A 179 7.03 -9.56 10.84
C LEU A 179 8.51 -9.67 10.48
N TYR A 180 8.75 -10.27 9.33
CA TYR A 180 10.06 -10.44 8.71
C TYR A 180 9.99 -10.04 7.25
N GLU A 181 11.09 -9.54 6.74
CA GLU A 181 11.31 -9.35 5.31
C GLU A 181 12.42 -10.26 4.79
N ASN A 182 12.27 -10.74 3.57
CA ASN A 182 13.30 -11.53 2.91
C ASN A 182 14.25 -10.59 2.17
N MET A 183 15.50 -10.52 2.65
CA MET A 183 16.57 -9.75 2.05
C MET A 183 17.63 -10.72 1.52
N ASN A 184 17.76 -10.82 0.19
CA ASN A 184 18.74 -11.70 -0.45
C ASN A 184 18.68 -13.16 0.00
N GLY A 185 17.47 -13.71 0.18
CA GLY A 185 17.26 -15.08 0.62
C GLY A 185 17.31 -15.30 2.14
N GLN A 186 17.53 -14.27 2.92
CA GLN A 186 17.55 -14.35 4.38
C GLN A 186 16.35 -13.61 4.99
N TRP A 187 15.69 -14.24 5.96
CA TRP A 187 14.64 -13.61 6.74
C TRP A 187 15.23 -12.73 7.83
N ILE A 188 14.99 -11.42 7.73
CA ILE A 188 15.43 -10.43 8.69
C ILE A 188 14.18 -9.85 9.37
N ARG A 189 14.23 -9.64 10.69
CA ARG A 189 13.14 -9.00 11.41
C ARG A 189 12.84 -7.62 10.79
N TYR A 190 11.58 -7.36 10.51
CA TYR A 190 11.17 -6.10 9.90
C TYR A 190 11.27 -4.98 10.94
N GLN A 191 12.26 -4.09 10.81
CA GLN A 191 12.60 -3.08 11.83
C GLN A 191 11.50 -2.02 12.00
N ASP A 192 10.85 -1.62 10.90
CA ASP A 192 9.78 -0.63 10.92
C ASP A 192 8.47 -1.15 11.55
N HIS A 193 8.37 -2.48 11.74
CA HIS A 193 7.21 -3.20 12.23
C HIS A 193 7.62 -4.13 13.39
N ALA A 194 8.15 -3.52 14.45
CA ALA A 194 8.77 -4.25 15.55
C ALA A 194 7.77 -4.79 16.60
N LEU A 195 6.51 -4.40 16.53
CA LEU A 195 5.49 -4.84 17.50
C LEU A 195 5.07 -6.29 17.26
N ALA A 196 4.79 -6.98 18.36
CA ALA A 196 4.18 -8.29 18.28
C ALA A 196 2.73 -8.19 17.78
N LEU A 197 2.33 -9.16 16.99
CA LEU A 197 0.98 -9.24 16.42
C LEU A 197 0.33 -10.60 16.73
N ALA A 198 -0.98 -10.64 16.62
CA ALA A 198 -1.73 -11.91 16.63
C ALA A 198 -1.48 -12.67 15.32
N LYS A 199 -1.69 -13.99 15.33
CA LYS A 199 -1.60 -14.80 14.12
C LYS A 199 -2.55 -14.26 13.04
N PRO A 200 -2.08 -13.92 11.85
CA PRO A 200 -2.98 -13.59 10.74
C PRO A 200 -3.91 -14.79 10.43
N PRO A 201 -5.22 -14.59 10.32
CA PRO A 201 -6.18 -15.70 10.21
C PRO A 201 -6.03 -16.51 8.91
N TYR A 202 -5.51 -15.90 7.87
CA TYR A 202 -5.27 -16.53 6.57
C TYR A 202 -3.99 -17.39 6.52
N LEU A 203 -3.13 -17.34 7.54
CA LEU A 203 -1.94 -18.20 7.59
C LEU A 203 -2.24 -19.52 8.31
N PRO A 204 -1.71 -20.64 7.81
CA PRO A 204 -1.78 -21.93 8.49
C PRO A 204 -1.00 -21.90 9.81
N ASP A 205 -1.14 -22.91 10.63
CA ASP A 205 -0.33 -23.04 11.84
C ASP A 205 1.13 -23.26 11.49
N MET A 206 2.01 -22.63 12.25
CA MET A 206 3.44 -22.67 12.03
C MET A 206 4.21 -23.04 13.29
N SER A 207 5.36 -23.68 13.09
CA SER A 207 6.27 -24.05 14.16
C SER A 207 7.05 -22.82 14.67
N ILE A 208 7.42 -22.85 15.94
CA ILE A 208 8.28 -21.84 16.55
C ILE A 208 9.63 -21.83 15.84
N GLY A 209 10.16 -20.63 15.57
CA GLY A 209 11.48 -20.44 14.95
C GLY A 209 11.48 -20.50 13.43
N TYR A 210 10.34 -20.76 12.80
CA TYR A 210 10.19 -20.69 11.34
C TYR A 210 9.50 -19.38 10.94
N VAL A 211 9.95 -18.82 9.81
CA VAL A 211 9.26 -17.69 9.15
C VAL A 211 8.49 -18.22 7.96
N GLN A 212 7.21 -17.93 7.94
CA GLN A 212 6.31 -18.34 6.86
C GLN A 212 6.04 -17.16 5.94
N PRO A 213 6.32 -17.24 4.63
CA PRO A 213 5.94 -16.21 3.67
C PRO A 213 4.43 -16.02 3.64
N LEU A 214 3.96 -14.80 3.47
CA LEU A 214 2.53 -14.50 3.36
C LEU A 214 1.88 -15.17 2.15
N SER A 215 2.63 -15.37 1.07
CA SER A 215 2.16 -16.02 -0.16
C SER A 215 1.64 -17.45 0.05
N VAL A 216 1.99 -18.12 1.16
CA VAL A 216 1.51 -19.49 1.45
C VAL A 216 0.02 -19.52 1.79
N GLY A 217 -0.51 -18.48 2.46
CA GLY A 217 -1.92 -18.44 2.90
C GLY A 217 -2.81 -17.53 2.06
N LEU A 218 -2.22 -16.76 1.14
CA LEU A 218 -2.91 -15.72 0.38
C LEU A 218 -3.13 -16.12 -1.08
N LEU A 219 -4.19 -15.57 -1.66
CA LEU A 219 -4.56 -15.85 -3.05
C LEU A 219 -3.81 -14.94 -4.01
N GLU A 220 -3.50 -15.46 -5.17
CA GLU A 220 -2.93 -14.76 -6.30
C GLU A 220 -3.79 -14.99 -7.53
N TYR A 221 -4.12 -13.91 -8.25
CA TYR A 221 -4.92 -13.92 -9.46
C TYR A 221 -4.14 -13.27 -10.61
N ASP A 222 -4.59 -13.50 -11.84
CA ASP A 222 -4.14 -12.77 -13.02
C ASP A 222 -5.29 -11.90 -13.54
N TYR A 223 -5.04 -10.60 -13.69
CA TYR A 223 -6.09 -9.65 -14.07
C TYR A 223 -6.65 -9.91 -15.47
N VAL A 224 -5.78 -10.30 -16.42
CA VAL A 224 -6.18 -10.52 -17.82
C VAL A 224 -6.75 -11.93 -17.99
N GLU A 225 -6.00 -12.93 -17.54
CA GLU A 225 -6.37 -14.34 -17.75
C GLU A 225 -7.63 -14.73 -16.97
N GLN A 226 -7.89 -14.09 -15.84
CA GLN A 226 -9.03 -14.39 -14.97
C GLN A 226 -10.09 -13.30 -14.96
N ASN A 227 -10.16 -12.48 -16.01
CA ASN A 227 -11.22 -11.47 -16.19
C ASN A 227 -11.34 -10.52 -15.00
N GLY A 228 -10.21 -9.94 -14.58
CA GLY A 228 -10.15 -9.10 -13.39
C GLY A 228 -11.11 -7.92 -13.38
N SER A 229 -11.43 -7.36 -14.56
CA SER A 229 -12.45 -6.32 -14.68
C SER A 229 -13.81 -6.72 -14.14
N GLU A 230 -14.15 -8.00 -14.13
CA GLU A 230 -15.42 -8.54 -13.63
C GLU A 230 -15.30 -9.16 -12.25
N ASN A 231 -14.15 -9.78 -11.97
CA ASN A 231 -13.96 -10.61 -10.79
C ASN A 231 -13.30 -9.89 -9.59
N LEU A 232 -12.74 -8.70 -9.79
CA LEU A 232 -11.99 -7.98 -8.74
C LEU A 232 -12.82 -7.75 -7.46
N ALA A 233 -14.11 -7.41 -7.61
CA ALA A 233 -15.00 -7.23 -6.46
C ALA A 233 -15.16 -8.52 -5.63
N ALA A 234 -15.29 -9.66 -6.31
CA ALA A 234 -15.38 -10.98 -5.65
C ALA A 234 -14.07 -11.35 -4.94
N TRP A 235 -12.92 -11.05 -5.56
CA TRP A 235 -11.60 -11.30 -4.94
C TRP A 235 -11.38 -10.44 -3.69
N ILE A 236 -11.83 -9.16 -3.72
CA ILE A 236 -11.79 -8.27 -2.56
C ILE A 236 -12.66 -8.82 -1.43
N ALA A 237 -13.90 -9.25 -1.73
CA ALA A 237 -14.80 -9.82 -0.74
C ALA A 237 -14.22 -11.10 -0.11
N GLN A 238 -13.65 -11.99 -0.93
CA GLN A 238 -13.01 -13.21 -0.46
C GLN A 238 -11.78 -12.93 0.45
N ALA A 239 -10.99 -11.91 0.12
CA ALA A 239 -9.85 -11.50 0.95
C ALA A 239 -10.31 -10.91 2.29
N ALA A 240 -11.39 -10.13 2.29
CA ALA A 240 -12.00 -9.61 3.51
C ALA A 240 -12.51 -10.75 4.42
N GLU A 241 -13.25 -11.70 3.86
CA GLU A 241 -13.76 -12.88 4.58
C GLU A 241 -12.64 -13.69 5.22
N LYS A 242 -11.56 -13.96 4.46
CA LYS A 242 -10.37 -14.68 4.99
C LYS A 242 -9.69 -13.95 6.14
N ALA A 243 -9.84 -12.64 6.23
CA ALA A 243 -9.32 -11.81 7.32
C ALA A 243 -10.32 -11.64 8.47
N GLY A 244 -11.52 -12.22 8.38
CA GLY A 244 -12.57 -12.10 9.38
C GLY A 244 -13.23 -10.71 9.38
N LYS A 245 -13.34 -10.07 8.22
CA LYS A 245 -13.93 -8.74 8.02
C LYS A 245 -15.31 -8.86 7.35
#